data_bdf0944c6714e0aec4f5c17bc2c7b184
#
_entry.id   bdf0944c6714e0aec4f5c17bc2c7b184
#
_cell.length_a   1.000
_cell.length_b   1.000
_cell.length_c   1.000
_cell.angle_alpha   90.00
_cell.angle_beta   90.00
_cell.angle_gamma   90.00
#
_symmetry.space_group_name_H-M   'P 1'
#
loop_
_entity.id
_entity.type
_entity.pdbx_description
1 polymer ?
#
loop_
_entity_poly.entity_id
_entity_poly.type
_entity_poly.pdbx_seq_one_letter_code
_entity_poly.pdbx_strand_id
1 'polypeptide(L)'
;IVDSLVGSEMCIRDRDITGYEGTFLDAHYPRPVSGCAAEVSQRIAEAVFAAMVQPLPDRVTAAPAGTSGNFALGGHNAERGRDFVMYQLSGGGYGGNADGDGLSNGCSTIGISKAPPVEIMEQAFPVLYHHYALHEGSAGAGRTRGGFGLDYELELRNGNAKASFVMDHGRFGPQGALGGGDGDVNKVVVFRDGESYVPLHLSKEQDIPLESGDRVWVRTPGGGGYGDPLERNAALVLEDVRLGRYSIDQAADLYG
;
A
#
# COMPACT_ATOMS: atom_id res chain seq x y z
N ILE A 1 9.12 2.15 22.37
CA ILE A 1 8.33 1.52 21.26
C ILE A 1 8.29 0.00 21.43
N VAL A 2 9.36 -0.61 21.94
CA VAL A 2 9.41 -2.06 22.18
C VAL A 2 8.40 -2.49 23.26
N ASP A 3 8.21 -1.70 24.30
CA ASP A 3 7.30 -2.00 25.40
C ASP A 3 5.82 -2.05 25.00
N SER A 4 5.43 -1.37 23.93
CA SER A 4 4.04 -1.35 23.47
C SER A 4 3.65 -2.52 22.54
N LEU A 5 4.63 -3.31 22.09
CA LEU A 5 4.40 -4.50 21.26
C LEU A 5 4.28 -5.79 22.07
N VAL A 6 4.25 -5.67 23.40
CA VAL A 6 4.44 -6.77 24.29
C VAL A 6 3.14 -7.23 24.91
N GLY A 7 2.59 -8.30 24.38
CA GLY A 7 1.41 -8.99 24.91
C GLY A 7 1.66 -10.05 25.99
N SER A 8 2.89 -10.48 26.26
CA SER A 8 3.22 -11.34 27.39
C SER A 8 4.72 -11.35 27.69
N GLU A 9 5.09 -11.27 28.96
CA GLU A 9 6.49 -11.29 29.42
C GLU A 9 7.27 -12.55 29.00
N MET A 10 6.59 -13.64 28.72
CA MET A 10 7.21 -14.91 28.39
C MET A 10 7.82 -14.98 26.99
N CYS A 11 7.32 -14.16 26.04
CA CYS A 11 7.81 -14.17 24.66
C CYS A 11 9.02 -13.25 24.41
N ILE A 12 9.40 -12.42 25.39
CA ILE A 12 10.41 -11.37 25.23
C ILE A 12 11.78 -11.79 25.72
N ARG A 13 11.83 -12.70 26.66
CA ARG A 13 13.08 -13.07 27.35
C ARG A 13 14.14 -13.73 26.46
N ASP A 14 13.75 -14.21 25.28
CA ASP A 14 14.62 -14.97 24.39
C ASP A 14 14.93 -14.22 23.06
N ARG A 15 14.69 -12.90 22.98
CA ARG A 15 14.95 -12.13 21.77
C ARG A 15 15.84 -10.94 22.04
N ASP A 16 17.02 -10.94 21.44
CA ASP A 16 17.85 -9.77 21.35
C ASP A 16 17.46 -9.01 20.04
N ILE A 17 16.88 -7.85 20.19
CA ILE A 17 16.61 -6.95 19.07
C ILE A 17 17.69 -5.88 19.09
N THR A 18 18.59 -5.93 18.11
CA THR A 18 19.68 -4.97 17.97
C THR A 18 19.40 -4.01 16.83
N GLY A 19 19.26 -2.73 17.13
CA GLY A 19 19.28 -1.65 16.14
C GLY A 19 20.70 -1.14 15.95
N TYR A 20 21.06 -0.79 14.71
CA TYR A 20 22.33 -0.09 14.46
C TYR A 20 22.11 1.41 14.65
N GLU A 21 22.88 1.97 15.59
CA GLU A 21 22.84 3.39 15.94
C GLU A 21 23.08 4.30 14.72
N GLY A 22 22.28 5.38 14.59
CA GLY A 22 22.39 6.34 13.50
C GLY A 22 21.75 5.91 12.18
N THR A 23 21.08 4.74 12.14
CA THR A 23 20.30 4.29 10.98
C THR A 23 18.84 4.74 11.10
N PHE A 24 18.00 4.37 10.11
CA PHE A 24 16.55 4.62 10.21
C PHE A 24 15.84 3.71 11.24
N LEU A 25 16.50 2.66 11.75
CA LEU A 25 16.01 1.84 12.87
C LEU A 25 16.31 2.45 14.23
N ASP A 26 17.35 3.28 14.32
CA ASP A 26 17.78 3.95 15.53
C ASP A 26 18.36 5.34 15.16
N ALA A 27 17.44 6.27 14.89
CA ALA A 27 17.79 7.58 14.35
C ALA A 27 18.18 8.57 15.45
N HIS A 28 19.32 9.23 15.27
CA HIS A 28 19.79 10.28 16.17
C HIS A 28 19.07 11.62 15.91
N TYR A 29 18.79 12.33 16.99
CA TYR A 29 18.37 13.73 16.89
C TYR A 29 19.43 14.55 16.10
N PRO A 30 19.03 15.45 15.17
CA PRO A 30 17.68 15.95 14.88
C PRO A 30 16.97 15.30 13.66
N ARG A 31 17.28 14.07 13.31
CA ARG A 31 16.66 13.41 12.15
C ARG A 31 15.14 13.27 12.32
N PRO A 32 14.33 13.55 11.28
CA PRO A 32 12.90 13.37 11.34
C PRO A 32 12.54 11.89 11.40
N VAL A 33 11.58 11.52 12.27
CA VAL A 33 11.13 10.15 12.49
C VAL A 33 9.62 9.98 12.32
N SER A 34 8.92 10.97 11.77
CA SER A 34 7.47 10.95 11.62
C SER A 34 6.95 9.78 10.77
N GLY A 35 7.72 9.33 9.77
CA GLY A 35 7.39 8.17 8.95
C GLY A 35 7.74 6.81 9.58
N CYS A 36 8.38 6.75 10.74
CA CYS A 36 8.80 5.49 11.35
C CYS A 36 7.62 4.56 11.64
N ALA A 37 6.58 5.07 12.28
CA ALA A 37 5.42 4.25 12.64
C ALA A 37 4.62 3.79 11.41
N ALA A 38 4.53 4.65 10.40
CA ALA A 38 3.70 4.39 9.22
C ALA A 38 4.39 3.52 8.16
N GLU A 39 5.72 3.55 8.07
CA GLU A 39 6.48 2.85 7.03
C GLU A 39 7.49 1.84 7.59
N VAL A 40 8.42 2.28 8.47
CA VAL A 40 9.53 1.44 8.94
C VAL A 40 9.05 0.29 9.81
N SER A 41 8.12 0.54 10.73
CA SER A 41 7.63 -0.51 11.64
C SER A 41 6.92 -1.65 10.92
N GLN A 42 6.21 -1.37 9.82
CA GLN A 42 5.60 -2.38 8.97
C GLN A 42 6.66 -3.25 8.31
N ARG A 43 7.73 -2.65 7.79
CA ARG A 43 8.86 -3.39 7.19
C ARG A 43 9.54 -4.33 8.19
N ILE A 44 9.66 -3.91 9.44
CA ILE A 44 10.21 -4.77 10.49
C ILE A 44 9.31 -5.98 10.72
N ALA A 45 7.99 -5.78 10.86
CA ALA A 45 7.03 -6.87 11.05
C ALA A 45 7.05 -7.84 9.86
N GLU A 46 7.09 -7.34 8.64
CA GLU A 46 7.15 -8.15 7.42
C GLU A 46 8.46 -8.92 7.30
N ALA A 47 9.59 -8.34 7.65
CA ALA A 47 10.87 -9.05 7.67
C ALA A 47 10.84 -10.24 8.65
N VAL A 48 10.18 -10.08 9.80
CA VAL A 48 9.97 -11.18 10.75
C VAL A 48 9.06 -12.26 10.15
N PHE A 49 7.94 -11.87 9.52
CA PHE A 49 7.04 -12.84 8.88
C PHE A 49 7.73 -13.58 7.74
N ALA A 50 8.48 -12.89 6.89
CA ALA A 50 9.26 -13.50 5.81
C ALA A 50 10.28 -14.53 6.33
N ALA A 51 10.96 -14.22 7.43
CA ALA A 51 11.90 -15.15 8.07
C ALA A 51 11.18 -16.38 8.66
N MET A 52 9.91 -16.24 9.03
CA MET A 52 9.11 -17.30 9.65
C MET A 52 8.34 -18.17 8.64
N VAL A 53 8.28 -17.81 7.36
CA VAL A 53 7.55 -18.56 6.32
C VAL A 53 7.98 -20.04 6.26
N GLN A 54 9.29 -20.31 6.32
CA GLN A 54 9.79 -21.68 6.25
C GLN A 54 9.53 -22.51 7.53
N PRO A 55 9.84 -22.00 8.75
CA PRO A 55 9.64 -22.79 9.96
C PRO A 55 8.18 -22.85 10.44
N LEU A 56 7.35 -21.88 10.11
CA LEU A 56 5.97 -21.76 10.60
C LEU A 56 5.00 -21.34 9.47
N PRO A 57 4.92 -22.11 8.37
CA PRO A 57 4.15 -21.70 7.19
C PRO A 57 2.67 -21.41 7.52
N ASP A 58 2.03 -22.18 8.36
CA ASP A 58 0.61 -22.03 8.69
C ASP A 58 0.32 -20.87 9.69
N ARG A 59 1.35 -20.18 10.14
CA ARG A 59 1.23 -19.12 11.17
C ARG A 59 1.54 -17.73 10.64
N VAL A 60 1.99 -17.61 9.40
CA VAL A 60 2.38 -16.35 8.76
C VAL A 60 1.69 -16.16 7.41
N THR A 61 1.70 -14.93 6.92
CA THR A 61 1.15 -14.57 5.62
C THR A 61 2.26 -14.35 4.61
N ALA A 62 1.95 -14.39 3.32
CA ALA A 62 2.77 -13.76 2.30
C ALA A 62 2.89 -12.25 2.57
N ALA A 63 3.80 -11.55 1.87
CA ALA A 63 4.03 -10.15 2.15
C ALA A 63 2.80 -9.29 1.82
N PRO A 64 2.37 -8.41 2.74
CA PRO A 64 1.34 -7.41 2.46
C PRO A 64 1.93 -6.21 1.69
N ALA A 65 1.07 -5.28 1.26
CA ALA A 65 1.48 -4.02 0.64
C ALA A 65 2.47 -3.21 1.47
N GLY A 66 2.45 -3.35 2.78
CA GLY A 66 3.45 -2.89 3.73
C GLY A 66 3.82 -1.42 3.66
N THR A 67 2.92 -0.61 3.19
CA THR A 67 3.02 0.86 3.17
C THR A 67 1.68 1.44 3.57
N SER A 68 1.69 2.58 4.25
CA SER A 68 0.46 3.30 4.57
C SER A 68 -0.05 4.15 3.40
N GLY A 69 0.67 4.14 2.28
CA GLY A 69 0.28 4.89 1.09
C GLY A 69 0.11 6.38 1.38
N ASN A 70 1.11 6.98 2.03
CA ASN A 70 1.05 8.38 2.46
C ASN A 70 1.06 9.33 1.27
N PHE A 71 -0.02 10.06 1.07
CA PHE A 71 -0.17 11.13 0.12
C PHE A 71 -0.57 12.43 0.84
N ALA A 72 0.27 13.43 0.77
CA ALA A 72 0.00 14.76 1.29
C ALA A 72 -0.17 15.76 0.13
N LEU A 73 -1.18 16.61 0.21
CA LEU A 73 -1.46 17.70 -0.73
C LEU A 73 -1.69 18.98 0.06
N GLY A 74 -0.77 19.92 -0.04
CA GLY A 74 -0.86 21.21 0.66
C GLY A 74 -0.83 22.38 -0.30
N GLY A 75 -1.71 23.36 -0.10
CA GLY A 75 -1.78 24.49 -1.02
C GLY A 75 -2.84 25.53 -0.65
N HIS A 76 -3.24 26.32 -1.64
CA HIS A 76 -4.23 27.39 -1.50
C HIS A 76 -5.53 27.05 -2.22
N ASN A 77 -6.65 27.04 -1.51
CA ASN A 77 -7.99 26.93 -2.09
C ASN A 77 -8.48 28.32 -2.51
N ALA A 78 -8.45 28.58 -3.82
CA ALA A 78 -8.80 29.89 -4.37
C ALA A 78 -10.28 30.28 -4.16
N GLU A 79 -11.21 29.30 -4.19
CA GLU A 79 -12.64 29.57 -3.95
C GLU A 79 -12.93 29.96 -2.51
N ARG A 80 -12.23 29.36 -1.56
CA ARG A 80 -12.42 29.63 -0.11
C ARG A 80 -11.47 30.69 0.42
N GLY A 81 -10.50 31.14 -0.37
CA GLY A 81 -9.49 32.13 0.02
C GLY A 81 -8.65 31.70 1.24
N ARG A 82 -8.33 30.43 1.37
CA ARG A 82 -7.58 29.90 2.50
C ARG A 82 -6.65 28.74 2.12
N ASP A 83 -5.60 28.56 2.88
CA ASP A 83 -4.70 27.43 2.75
C ASP A 83 -5.35 26.15 3.29
N PHE A 84 -4.89 25.01 2.76
CA PHE A 84 -5.32 23.68 3.17
C PHE A 84 -4.14 22.70 3.22
N VAL A 85 -4.28 21.68 4.02
CA VAL A 85 -3.43 20.49 4.01
C VAL A 85 -4.35 19.28 4.04
N MET A 86 -4.31 18.50 2.97
CA MET A 86 -4.96 17.21 2.86
C MET A 86 -3.92 16.12 3.12
N TYR A 87 -4.28 15.13 3.89
CA TYR A 87 -3.46 13.94 4.12
C TYR A 87 -4.32 12.69 3.91
N GLN A 88 -3.87 11.81 3.04
CA GLN A 88 -4.56 10.57 2.73
C GLN A 88 -3.64 9.39 2.98
N LEU A 89 -4.16 8.40 3.68
CA LEU A 89 -3.61 7.06 3.75
C LEU A 89 -4.30 6.21 2.69
N SER A 90 -3.52 5.51 1.87
CA SER A 90 -4.04 4.64 0.82
C SER A 90 -3.80 3.19 1.21
N GLY A 91 -4.87 2.40 1.28
CA GLY A 91 -4.79 0.98 1.56
C GLY A 91 -4.07 0.20 0.46
N GLY A 92 -3.66 -1.01 0.77
CA GLY A 92 -3.08 -1.97 -0.17
C GLY A 92 -3.58 -3.37 0.11
N GLY A 93 -3.10 -4.36 -0.63
CA GLY A 93 -3.46 -5.75 -0.40
C GLY A 93 -2.70 -6.36 0.77
N TYR A 94 -3.36 -7.16 1.60
CA TYR A 94 -2.68 -8.07 2.52
C TYR A 94 -2.19 -9.31 1.78
N GLY A 95 -1.15 -9.98 2.32
CA GLY A 95 -0.71 -11.26 1.79
C GLY A 95 -1.74 -12.37 2.00
N GLY A 96 -1.79 -13.33 1.08
CA GLY A 96 -2.49 -14.59 1.28
C GLY A 96 -1.88 -15.39 2.43
N ASN A 97 -2.63 -16.32 2.98
CA ASN A 97 -2.17 -17.18 4.08
C ASN A 97 -2.75 -18.60 3.95
N ALA A 98 -2.43 -19.47 4.90
CA ALA A 98 -2.89 -20.87 4.89
C ALA A 98 -4.43 -21.00 4.88
N ASP A 99 -5.13 -20.09 5.54
CA ASP A 99 -6.57 -20.16 5.80
C ASP A 99 -7.42 -19.43 4.74
N GLY A 100 -6.83 -18.49 3.98
CA GLY A 100 -7.61 -17.74 3.01
C GLY A 100 -6.88 -16.63 2.26
N ASP A 101 -7.61 -15.98 1.38
CA ASP A 101 -7.15 -14.84 0.57
C ASP A 101 -6.82 -13.63 1.42
N GLY A 102 -5.86 -12.84 0.96
CA GLY A 102 -5.51 -11.58 1.57
C GLY A 102 -6.65 -10.56 1.48
N LEU A 103 -6.78 -9.72 2.51
CA LEU A 103 -7.73 -8.62 2.55
C LEU A 103 -7.36 -7.56 1.50
N SER A 104 -8.33 -7.15 0.68
CA SER A 104 -8.15 -6.08 -0.31
C SER A 104 -8.30 -4.70 0.32
N ASN A 105 -7.54 -3.72 -0.17
CA ASN A 105 -7.56 -2.34 0.32
C ASN A 105 -7.51 -2.26 1.85
N GLY A 106 -6.64 -3.08 2.44
CA GLY A 106 -6.42 -3.08 3.89
C GLY A 106 -5.50 -1.95 4.33
N CYS A 107 -5.54 -1.62 5.60
CA CYS A 107 -4.57 -0.71 6.20
C CYS A 107 -3.19 -1.39 6.30
N SER A 108 -2.26 -0.74 6.94
CA SER A 108 -0.97 -1.33 7.26
C SER A 108 -1.09 -2.56 8.16
N THR A 109 -0.13 -3.48 8.07
CA THR A 109 -0.07 -4.73 8.85
C THR A 109 -0.22 -4.51 10.37
N ILE A 110 0.19 -3.35 10.85
CA ILE A 110 0.20 -2.99 12.27
C ILE A 110 -0.75 -1.82 12.61
N GLY A 111 -1.64 -1.45 11.70
CA GLY A 111 -2.55 -0.34 11.88
C GLY A 111 -3.99 -0.67 11.52
N ILE A 112 -4.92 0.17 11.95
CA ILE A 112 -6.36 0.08 11.69
C ILE A 112 -6.91 1.42 11.21
N SER A 113 -6.26 2.05 10.23
CA SER A 113 -6.76 3.29 9.64
C SER A 113 -7.94 3.03 8.71
N LYS A 114 -8.82 4.01 8.59
CA LYS A 114 -9.91 4.03 7.62
C LYS A 114 -9.79 5.29 6.78
N ALA A 115 -9.86 5.16 5.45
CA ALA A 115 -9.95 6.32 4.58
C ALA A 115 -11.32 7.00 4.75
N PRO A 116 -11.37 8.35 4.80
CA PRO A 116 -12.64 9.06 4.71
C PRO A 116 -13.35 8.76 3.39
N PRO A 117 -14.69 8.81 3.33
CA PRO A 117 -15.42 8.78 2.07
C PRO A 117 -14.94 9.89 1.12
N VAL A 118 -14.88 9.59 -0.19
CA VAL A 118 -14.39 10.55 -1.20
C VAL A 118 -15.21 11.84 -1.20
N GLU A 119 -16.52 11.77 -0.97
CA GLU A 119 -17.43 12.91 -0.90
C GLU A 119 -17.06 13.87 0.24
N ILE A 120 -16.60 13.35 1.37
CA ILE A 120 -16.14 14.17 2.50
C ILE A 120 -14.81 14.84 2.14
N MET A 121 -13.92 14.13 1.44
CA MET A 121 -12.66 14.71 0.97
C MET A 121 -12.90 15.83 -0.03
N GLU A 122 -13.80 15.64 -0.98
CA GLU A 122 -14.18 16.67 -1.97
C GLU A 122 -14.88 17.89 -1.35
N GLN A 123 -15.64 17.68 -0.28
CA GLN A 123 -16.23 18.79 0.47
C GLN A 123 -15.19 19.56 1.29
N ALA A 124 -14.20 18.89 1.84
CA ALA A 124 -13.20 19.50 2.70
C ALA A 124 -12.09 20.20 1.92
N PHE A 125 -11.68 19.65 0.79
CA PHE A 125 -10.53 20.05 0.00
C PHE A 125 -10.91 20.37 -1.45
N PRO A 126 -10.11 21.17 -2.18
CA PRO A 126 -10.38 21.51 -3.59
C PRO A 126 -9.97 20.37 -4.54
N VAL A 127 -10.48 19.18 -4.32
CA VAL A 127 -10.17 17.98 -5.12
C VAL A 127 -11.42 17.36 -5.71
N LEU A 128 -11.26 16.57 -6.78
CA LEU A 128 -12.29 15.73 -7.39
C LEU A 128 -11.69 14.35 -7.65
N TYR A 129 -12.34 13.31 -7.18
CA TYR A 129 -11.95 11.93 -7.51
C TYR A 129 -12.64 11.49 -8.79
N HIS A 130 -11.85 11.19 -9.84
CA HIS A 130 -12.36 10.66 -11.10
C HIS A 130 -12.75 9.18 -10.97
N HIS A 131 -11.98 8.43 -10.20
CA HIS A 131 -12.33 7.08 -9.78
C HIS A 131 -11.68 6.73 -8.43
N TYR A 132 -12.24 5.74 -7.76
CA TYR A 132 -11.71 5.14 -6.54
C TYR A 132 -12.18 3.69 -6.47
N ALA A 133 -11.30 2.77 -6.83
CA ALA A 133 -11.63 1.36 -7.04
C ALA A 133 -10.52 0.44 -6.54
N LEU A 134 -10.78 -0.87 -6.51
CA LEU A 134 -9.71 -1.84 -6.32
C LEU A 134 -8.80 -1.86 -7.55
N HIS A 135 -7.50 -1.99 -7.32
CA HIS A 135 -6.50 -2.17 -8.37
C HIS A 135 -6.60 -3.60 -8.91
N GLU A 136 -7.32 -3.76 -10.02
CA GLU A 136 -7.54 -5.04 -10.70
C GLU A 136 -6.22 -5.70 -11.08
N GLY A 137 -6.11 -7.01 -10.89
CA GLY A 137 -4.93 -7.79 -11.22
C GLY A 137 -3.71 -7.54 -10.32
N SER A 138 -3.80 -6.69 -9.31
CA SER A 138 -2.64 -6.34 -8.46
C SER A 138 -2.27 -7.42 -7.45
N ALA A 139 -3.18 -8.31 -7.11
CA ALA A 139 -2.94 -9.36 -6.12
C ALA A 139 -2.02 -10.45 -6.69
N GLY A 140 -1.04 -10.88 -5.91
CA GLY A 140 -0.22 -12.03 -6.22
C GLY A 140 -1.04 -13.32 -6.25
N ALA A 141 -0.86 -14.13 -7.30
CA ALA A 141 -1.55 -15.40 -7.47
C ALA A 141 -1.06 -16.43 -6.44
N GLY A 142 -1.92 -17.35 -6.04
CA GLY A 142 -1.59 -18.43 -5.11
C GLY A 142 -2.77 -19.36 -4.89
N ARG A 143 -2.56 -20.45 -4.19
CA ARG A 143 -3.66 -21.29 -3.68
C ARG A 143 -4.66 -20.41 -2.92
N THR A 144 -4.13 -19.51 -2.12
CA THR A 144 -4.82 -18.33 -1.61
C THR A 144 -4.12 -17.09 -2.15
N ARG A 145 -4.86 -16.24 -2.86
CA ARG A 145 -4.28 -15.03 -3.47
C ARG A 145 -4.01 -13.94 -2.43
N GLY A 146 -3.17 -12.99 -2.79
CA GLY A 146 -3.09 -11.73 -2.07
C GLY A 146 -4.39 -10.92 -2.15
N GLY A 147 -4.50 -9.89 -1.35
CA GLY A 147 -5.52 -8.86 -1.48
C GLY A 147 -5.19 -7.89 -2.61
N PHE A 148 -6.19 -7.23 -3.16
CA PHE A 148 -6.01 -6.19 -4.17
C PHE A 148 -5.64 -4.85 -3.52
N GLY A 149 -4.78 -4.10 -4.19
CA GLY A 149 -4.51 -2.71 -3.89
C GLY A 149 -5.66 -1.80 -4.25
N LEU A 150 -5.37 -0.51 -4.22
CA LEU A 150 -6.28 0.58 -4.54
C LEU A 150 -5.84 1.25 -5.84
N ASP A 151 -6.79 1.66 -6.66
CA ASP A 151 -6.61 2.45 -7.87
C ASP A 151 -7.49 3.69 -7.77
N TYR A 152 -6.87 4.88 -7.74
CA TYR A 152 -7.63 6.12 -7.71
C TYR A 152 -6.92 7.24 -8.46
N GLU A 153 -7.72 8.13 -9.01
CA GLU A 153 -7.25 9.35 -9.65
C GLU A 153 -7.99 10.55 -9.06
N LEU A 154 -7.25 11.55 -8.62
CA LEU A 154 -7.79 12.80 -8.14
C LEU A 154 -7.24 13.99 -8.93
N GLU A 155 -8.08 15.02 -9.10
CA GLU A 155 -7.78 16.29 -9.73
C GLU A 155 -7.77 17.42 -8.71
N LEU A 156 -6.83 18.37 -8.82
CA LEU A 156 -6.88 19.64 -8.12
C LEU A 156 -7.84 20.58 -8.84
N ARG A 157 -9.01 20.85 -8.27
CA ARG A 157 -10.10 21.62 -8.92
C ARG A 157 -9.83 23.11 -9.04
N ASN A 158 -9.14 23.71 -8.08
CA ASN A 158 -8.86 25.14 -8.06
C ASN A 158 -7.63 25.46 -7.20
N GLY A 159 -7.02 26.62 -7.47
CA GLY A 159 -5.85 27.09 -6.74
C GLY A 159 -4.56 26.41 -7.19
N ASN A 160 -3.63 26.31 -6.26
CA ASN A 160 -2.37 25.60 -6.45
C ASN A 160 -2.03 24.76 -5.21
N ALA A 161 -1.23 23.73 -5.41
CA ALA A 161 -0.82 22.85 -4.33
C ALA A 161 0.55 22.23 -4.61
N LYS A 162 1.10 21.58 -3.58
CA LYS A 162 2.26 20.69 -3.70
C LYS A 162 1.86 19.29 -3.24
N ALA A 163 2.12 18.31 -4.07
CA ALA A 163 1.92 16.91 -3.76
C ALA A 163 3.20 16.30 -3.20
N SER A 164 3.08 15.45 -2.20
CA SER A 164 4.19 14.68 -1.64
C SER A 164 3.75 13.25 -1.37
N PHE A 165 4.60 12.31 -1.75
CA PHE A 165 4.35 10.87 -1.63
C PHE A 165 5.44 10.21 -0.81
N VAL A 166 5.03 9.36 0.13
CA VAL A 166 5.93 8.47 0.88
C VAL A 166 5.28 7.09 0.89
N MET A 167 5.58 6.31 -0.14
CA MET A 167 5.01 4.98 -0.35
C MET A 167 6.12 4.01 -0.74
N ASP A 168 6.05 2.78 -0.28
CA ASP A 168 6.99 1.73 -0.65
C ASP A 168 6.52 0.91 -1.87
N HIS A 169 7.29 -0.10 -2.25
CA HIS A 169 7.02 -1.00 -3.38
C HIS A 169 6.94 -0.35 -4.77
N GLY A 170 7.59 0.78 -5.00
CA GLY A 170 7.63 1.38 -6.33
C GLY A 170 8.46 0.58 -7.36
N ARG A 171 9.37 -0.31 -6.92
CA ARG A 171 10.24 -1.10 -7.80
C ARG A 171 9.96 -2.60 -7.74
N PHE A 172 9.68 -3.12 -6.57
CA PHE A 172 9.42 -4.54 -6.33
C PHE A 172 8.10 -4.67 -5.60
N GLY A 173 7.24 -5.57 -6.06
CA GLY A 173 5.97 -5.87 -5.40
C GLY A 173 6.16 -6.62 -4.09
N PRO A 174 5.11 -6.74 -3.28
CA PRO A 174 5.09 -7.61 -2.12
C PRO A 174 5.30 -9.07 -2.51
N GLN A 175 6.24 -9.75 -1.84
CA GLN A 175 6.65 -11.10 -2.20
C GLN A 175 5.59 -12.15 -1.87
N GLY A 176 5.40 -13.09 -2.80
CA GLY A 176 4.64 -14.30 -2.53
C GLY A 176 5.35 -15.25 -1.57
N ALA A 177 4.63 -16.25 -1.07
CA ALA A 177 5.14 -17.27 -0.17
C ALA A 177 4.80 -18.66 -0.68
N LEU A 178 5.70 -19.63 -0.44
CA LEU A 178 5.50 -21.08 -0.72
C LEU A 178 5.04 -21.39 -2.15
N GLY A 179 5.58 -20.69 -3.14
CA GLY A 179 5.22 -20.86 -4.56
C GLY A 179 4.17 -19.86 -5.07
N GLY A 180 3.61 -19.01 -4.19
CA GLY A 180 2.74 -17.92 -4.62
C GLY A 180 3.49 -16.81 -5.35
N GLY A 181 2.79 -16.11 -6.22
CA GLY A 181 3.30 -14.97 -7.01
C GLY A 181 3.38 -13.68 -6.21
N ASP A 182 4.22 -12.77 -6.68
CA ASP A 182 4.33 -11.43 -6.10
C ASP A 182 3.11 -10.57 -6.43
N GLY A 183 2.77 -9.62 -5.56
CA GLY A 183 1.80 -8.57 -5.85
C GLY A 183 2.37 -7.51 -6.81
N ASP A 184 1.49 -6.72 -7.45
CA ASP A 184 1.93 -5.60 -8.32
C ASP A 184 2.54 -4.47 -7.49
N VAL A 185 3.31 -3.63 -8.17
CA VAL A 185 4.06 -2.52 -7.57
C VAL A 185 3.17 -1.29 -7.32
N ASN A 186 3.66 -0.40 -6.46
CA ASN A 186 3.08 0.92 -6.29
C ASN A 186 3.44 1.81 -7.49
N LYS A 187 2.45 2.52 -8.06
CA LYS A 187 2.62 3.44 -9.17
C LYS A 187 2.00 4.80 -8.83
N VAL A 188 2.76 5.85 -9.08
CA VAL A 188 2.28 7.23 -8.97
C VAL A 188 2.57 7.92 -10.30
N VAL A 189 1.56 8.56 -10.88
CA VAL A 189 1.68 9.36 -12.10
C VAL A 189 0.98 10.69 -11.88
N VAL A 190 1.65 11.77 -12.23
CA VAL A 190 1.09 13.12 -12.21
C VAL A 190 0.86 13.56 -13.66
N PHE A 191 -0.35 14.00 -13.98
CA PHE A 191 -0.71 14.56 -15.28
C PHE A 191 -0.78 16.08 -15.15
N ARG A 192 0.04 16.77 -15.91
CA ARG A 192 0.19 18.21 -15.88
C ARG A 192 0.45 18.76 -17.29
N ASP A 193 -0.24 19.79 -17.69
CA ASP A 193 -0.08 20.43 -19.01
C ASP A 193 -0.20 19.47 -20.20
N GLY A 194 -0.99 18.40 -20.07
CA GLY A 194 -1.14 17.37 -21.10
C GLY A 194 -0.01 16.34 -21.14
N GLU A 195 0.97 16.45 -20.27
CA GLU A 195 2.07 15.50 -20.11
C GLU A 195 1.91 14.64 -18.86
N SER A 196 2.55 13.49 -18.84
CA SER A 196 2.63 12.61 -17.67
C SER A 196 4.01 12.68 -17.03
N TYR A 197 4.06 12.79 -15.72
CA TYR A 197 5.27 12.79 -14.92
C TYR A 197 5.24 11.63 -13.92
N VAL A 198 6.28 10.84 -13.91
CA VAL A 198 6.50 9.80 -12.89
C VAL A 198 7.55 10.31 -11.92
N PRO A 199 7.29 10.30 -10.58
CA PRO A 199 8.25 10.75 -9.58
C PRO A 199 9.63 10.08 -9.74
N LEU A 200 10.70 10.82 -9.52
CA LEU A 200 12.10 10.35 -9.70
C LEU A 200 12.39 9.08 -8.91
N HIS A 201 11.83 8.98 -7.71
CA HIS A 201 11.93 7.80 -6.85
C HIS A 201 10.66 6.96 -6.88
N LEU A 202 9.97 6.90 -8.05
CA LEU A 202 8.74 6.16 -8.32
C LEU A 202 7.57 6.63 -7.43
N SER A 203 7.41 6.04 -6.26
CA SER A 203 6.34 6.38 -5.31
C SER A 203 6.79 7.24 -4.12
N LYS A 204 7.98 7.85 -4.21
CA LYS A 204 8.54 8.73 -3.16
C LYS A 204 9.10 10.00 -3.80
N GLU A 205 8.42 11.09 -3.59
CA GLU A 205 8.88 12.43 -3.94
C GLU A 205 8.09 13.46 -3.15
N GLN A 206 8.67 14.62 -2.90
CA GLN A 206 8.02 15.69 -2.18
C GLN A 206 8.01 16.99 -3.00
N ASP A 207 7.08 17.88 -2.65
CA ASP A 207 6.96 19.23 -3.20
C ASP A 207 6.71 19.28 -4.72
N ILE A 208 6.06 18.27 -5.31
CA ILE A 208 5.66 18.28 -6.72
C ILE A 208 4.59 19.35 -6.91
N PRO A 209 4.85 20.41 -7.69
CA PRO A 209 3.88 21.50 -7.88
C PRO A 209 2.70 21.02 -8.72
N LEU A 210 1.48 21.38 -8.30
CA LEU A 210 0.23 21.16 -9.02
C LEU A 210 -0.54 22.48 -9.17
N GLU A 211 -1.20 22.63 -10.30
CA GLU A 211 -2.11 23.71 -10.64
C GLU A 211 -3.53 23.18 -10.85
N SER A 212 -4.50 24.07 -10.91
CA SER A 212 -5.89 23.70 -11.19
C SER A 212 -6.03 22.91 -12.50
N GLY A 213 -6.65 21.75 -12.45
CA GLY A 213 -6.81 20.80 -13.56
C GLY A 213 -5.75 19.70 -13.60
N ASP A 214 -4.66 19.83 -12.85
CA ASP A 214 -3.68 18.77 -12.75
C ASP A 214 -4.24 17.56 -11.99
N ARG A 215 -3.82 16.36 -12.39
CA ARG A 215 -4.31 15.11 -11.84
C ARG A 215 -3.19 14.25 -11.27
N VAL A 216 -3.52 13.52 -10.23
CA VAL A 216 -2.64 12.53 -9.62
C VAL A 216 -3.32 11.18 -9.68
N TRP A 217 -2.68 10.21 -10.30
CA TRP A 217 -3.11 8.83 -10.35
C TRP A 217 -2.20 7.95 -9.49
N VAL A 218 -2.81 7.17 -8.60
CA VAL A 218 -2.13 6.28 -7.67
C VAL A 218 -2.71 4.88 -7.77
N ARG A 219 -1.83 3.91 -7.94
CA ARG A 219 -2.11 2.48 -7.78
C ARG A 219 -1.27 1.93 -6.66
N THR A 220 -1.91 1.48 -5.60
CA THR A 220 -1.21 0.86 -4.48
C THR A 220 -0.95 -0.62 -4.74
N PRO A 221 0.05 -1.23 -4.06
CA PRO A 221 0.40 -2.62 -4.26
C PRO A 221 -0.72 -3.58 -3.86
N GLY A 222 -0.82 -4.69 -4.57
CA GLY A 222 -1.50 -5.87 -4.04
C GLY A 222 -0.64 -6.61 -3.02
N GLY A 223 -1.20 -7.55 -2.28
CA GLY A 223 -0.44 -8.47 -1.43
C GLY A 223 0.13 -9.64 -2.23
N GLY A 224 1.17 -10.29 -1.71
CA GLY A 224 1.71 -11.54 -2.27
C GLY A 224 0.73 -12.70 -2.13
N GLY A 225 0.77 -13.64 -3.08
CA GLY A 225 0.03 -14.89 -3.04
C GLY A 225 0.71 -15.93 -2.13
N TYR A 226 -0.04 -16.94 -1.72
CA TYR A 226 0.44 -18.00 -0.83
C TYR A 226 0.12 -19.38 -1.42
N GLY A 227 1.12 -20.24 -1.53
CA GLY A 227 1.00 -21.58 -2.12
C GLY A 227 0.87 -21.57 -3.64
N ASP A 228 0.93 -22.73 -4.24
CA ASP A 228 0.87 -22.90 -5.71
C ASP A 228 -0.46 -22.36 -6.28
N PRO A 229 -0.43 -21.42 -7.24
CA PRO A 229 -1.63 -20.93 -7.91
C PRO A 229 -2.48 -22.01 -8.58
N LEU A 230 -1.85 -23.09 -9.09
CA LEU A 230 -2.56 -24.18 -9.74
C LEU A 230 -3.40 -25.02 -8.76
N GLU A 231 -3.16 -24.90 -7.46
CA GLU A 231 -3.97 -25.53 -6.41
C GLU A 231 -5.19 -24.70 -5.99
N ARG A 232 -5.37 -23.49 -6.59
CA ARG A 232 -6.53 -22.63 -6.25
C ARG A 232 -7.82 -23.27 -6.72
N ASN A 233 -8.84 -23.22 -5.85
CA ASN A 233 -10.17 -23.68 -6.19
C ASN A 233 -10.73 -22.90 -7.39
N ALA A 234 -11.05 -23.60 -8.49
CA ALA A 234 -11.55 -22.99 -9.72
C ALA A 234 -12.84 -22.15 -9.51
N ALA A 235 -13.68 -22.49 -8.52
CA ALA A 235 -14.87 -21.69 -8.21
C ALA A 235 -14.49 -20.28 -7.68
N LEU A 236 -13.39 -20.15 -6.92
CA LEU A 236 -12.89 -18.86 -6.45
C LEU A 236 -12.27 -18.05 -7.59
N VAL A 237 -11.57 -18.71 -8.53
CA VAL A 237 -11.05 -18.04 -9.73
C VAL A 237 -12.21 -17.49 -10.57
N LEU A 238 -13.24 -18.31 -10.80
CA LEU A 238 -14.45 -17.88 -11.52
C LEU A 238 -15.15 -16.71 -10.84
N GLU A 239 -15.23 -16.71 -9.51
CA GLU A 239 -15.82 -15.61 -8.74
C GLU A 239 -15.01 -14.33 -8.91
N ASP A 240 -13.67 -14.40 -8.81
CA ASP A 240 -12.79 -13.26 -9.01
C ASP A 240 -12.94 -12.65 -10.42
N VAL A 241 -13.08 -13.49 -11.46
CA VAL A 241 -13.37 -13.02 -12.83
C VAL A 241 -14.76 -12.39 -12.94
N ARG A 242 -15.80 -12.98 -12.35
CA ARG A 242 -17.17 -12.42 -12.34
C ARG A 242 -17.25 -11.08 -11.63
N LEU A 243 -16.44 -10.88 -10.62
CA LEU A 243 -16.33 -9.63 -9.87
C LEU A 243 -15.42 -8.59 -10.53
N GLY A 244 -14.84 -8.89 -11.72
CA GLY A 244 -13.94 -7.99 -12.43
C GLY A 244 -12.58 -7.78 -11.76
N ARG A 245 -12.16 -8.70 -10.89
CA ARG A 245 -10.87 -8.63 -10.19
C ARG A 245 -9.71 -9.09 -11.06
N TYR A 246 -9.98 -10.03 -11.95
CA TYR A 246 -9.10 -10.49 -13.02
C TYR A 246 -9.87 -10.54 -14.34
N SER A 247 -9.19 -10.24 -15.45
CA SER A 247 -9.70 -10.61 -16.77
C SER A 247 -9.65 -12.12 -16.97
N ILE A 248 -10.37 -12.64 -17.98
CA ILE A 248 -10.32 -14.07 -18.33
C ILE A 248 -8.88 -14.47 -18.70
N ASP A 249 -8.19 -13.63 -19.48
CA ASP A 249 -6.82 -13.90 -19.91
C ASP A 249 -5.86 -13.91 -18.71
N GLN A 250 -5.98 -12.94 -17.80
CA GLN A 250 -5.19 -12.94 -16.56
C GLN A 250 -5.44 -14.20 -15.72
N ALA A 251 -6.70 -14.61 -15.59
CA ALA A 251 -7.04 -15.81 -14.82
C ALA A 251 -6.44 -17.08 -15.46
N ALA A 252 -6.49 -17.19 -16.79
CA ALA A 252 -5.86 -18.29 -17.52
C ALA A 252 -4.33 -18.29 -17.37
N ASP A 253 -3.69 -17.13 -17.47
CA ASP A 253 -2.23 -17.03 -17.34
C ASP A 253 -1.74 -17.37 -15.92
N LEU A 254 -2.52 -17.01 -14.89
CA LEU A 254 -2.12 -17.16 -13.49
C LEU A 254 -2.52 -18.52 -12.88
N TYR A 255 -3.63 -19.08 -13.31
CA TYR A 255 -4.24 -20.25 -12.66
C TYR A 255 -4.44 -21.45 -13.60
N GLY A 256 -4.20 -21.33 -14.91
CA GLY A 256 -4.31 -22.40 -15.93
C GLY A 256 -5.67 -22.42 -16.60
#